data_3c526dc486275cc3b7bb19dd63ca076a
#
_entry.id   3c526dc486275cc3b7bb19dd63ca076a
#
_cell.length_a   1.000
_cell.length_b   1.000
_cell.length_c   1.000
_cell.angle_alpha   90.00
_cell.angle_beta   90.00
_cell.angle_gamma   90.00
#
_symmetry.space_group_name_H-M   'P 1'
#
loop_
_entity.id
_entity.type
_entity.pdbx_description
1 polymer ?
#
loop_
_entity_poly.entity_id
_entity_poly.type
_entity_poly.pdbx_seq_one_letter_code
_entity_poly.pdbx_strand_id
1 'polypeptide(L)'
;MRNVSRILPLLPGIAMLSGCNNAAQKSNGQNDQKPNIIYIFADDLGIGDLSCYGATKVSTPNIDRLAGQGVQFTNAYATSATSTPSRFGLLTGMYPWRQKNTGIAPGNSELIIDTACVTMADMLKDAGYATGAVGKWHLGLGPKGGTDFNKQITPNAQSIGFDYEFIIPATVDRVPCVFVENGRVVGLDPNDPITVNYEHKVGDWPTGEENPELVTLKPSQGHNNTIINGIPRIGWMTGGKSALWKDEDIADIITHKAKK
;
A
#
# COMPACT_ATOMS: atom_id res chain seq x y z
N MET A 1 -42.02 14.21 77.02
CA MET A 1 -41.97 15.54 77.69
C MET A 1 -41.39 16.53 76.72
N ARG A 2 -42.16 17.63 76.52
CA ARG A 2 -41.83 18.89 75.89
C ARG A 2 -41.43 18.99 74.43
N ASN A 3 -42.46 19.37 73.63
CA ASN A 3 -42.39 20.13 72.39
C ASN A 3 -41.64 21.44 72.57
N VAL A 4 -40.83 21.80 71.55
CA VAL A 4 -40.59 23.21 71.19
C VAL A 4 -40.53 23.35 69.68
N SER A 5 -41.63 23.89 69.16
CA SER A 5 -41.67 24.42 67.79
C SER A 5 -40.83 25.70 67.70
N ARG A 6 -40.02 25.85 66.68
CA ARG A 6 -39.48 27.14 66.22
C ARG A 6 -39.79 27.39 64.78
N ILE A 7 -40.57 28.36 64.51
CA ILE A 7 -40.93 28.97 63.25
C ILE A 7 -39.74 29.78 62.77
N LEU A 8 -39.35 29.59 61.55
CA LEU A 8 -38.32 30.34 60.85
C LEU A 8 -38.99 31.14 59.72
N PRO A 9 -38.70 32.44 59.56
CA PRO A 9 -39.43 33.30 58.60
C PRO A 9 -38.93 33.12 57.17
N LEU A 10 -39.89 33.18 56.24
CA LEU A 10 -39.65 33.27 54.78
C LEU A 10 -38.98 34.61 54.45
N LEU A 11 -37.85 34.56 53.76
CA LEU A 11 -37.29 35.68 53.03
C LEU A 11 -37.54 35.50 51.54
N PRO A 12 -38.00 36.51 50.79
CA PRO A 12 -38.20 36.39 49.35
C PRO A 12 -36.85 36.53 48.64
N GLY A 13 -36.43 35.45 48.01
CA GLY A 13 -35.26 35.44 47.15
C GLY A 13 -35.53 36.16 45.85
N ILE A 14 -34.76 37.19 45.57
CA ILE A 14 -34.71 37.89 44.29
C ILE A 14 -34.06 36.98 43.29
N ALA A 15 -34.84 36.50 42.29
CA ALA A 15 -34.31 35.78 41.14
C ALA A 15 -33.62 36.77 40.19
N MET A 16 -32.29 36.79 40.19
CA MET A 16 -31.52 37.43 39.12
C MET A 16 -31.54 36.51 37.90
N LEU A 17 -32.31 36.88 36.90
CA LEU A 17 -32.22 36.33 35.55
C LEU A 17 -30.93 36.84 34.88
N SER A 18 -29.86 36.09 35.04
CA SER A 18 -28.67 36.28 34.19
C SER A 18 -29.01 35.81 32.77
N GLY A 19 -29.30 36.74 31.90
CA GLY A 19 -29.44 36.49 30.48
C GLY A 19 -28.10 36.03 29.92
N CYS A 20 -27.97 34.74 29.62
CA CYS A 20 -26.93 34.26 28.73
C CYS A 20 -27.20 34.83 27.34
N ASN A 21 -26.53 35.91 27.01
CA ASN A 21 -26.37 36.33 25.63
C ASN A 21 -25.57 35.21 24.93
N ASN A 22 -26.25 34.27 24.29
CA ASN A 22 -25.70 33.47 23.23
C ASN A 22 -25.35 34.39 22.05
N ALA A 23 -24.21 35.06 22.16
CA ALA A 23 -23.53 35.52 20.96
C ALA A 23 -23.24 34.26 20.17
N ALA A 24 -24.06 33.96 19.17
CA ALA A 24 -23.74 33.02 18.15
C ALA A 24 -22.40 33.48 17.55
N GLN A 25 -21.31 32.87 18.00
CA GLN A 25 -20.05 32.96 17.28
C GLN A 25 -20.36 32.47 15.88
N LYS A 26 -20.48 33.43 14.95
CA LYS A 26 -20.35 33.11 13.51
C LYS A 26 -19.02 32.42 13.41
N SER A 27 -19.04 31.08 13.24
CA SER A 27 -17.90 30.35 12.75
C SER A 27 -17.53 31.04 11.45
N ASN A 28 -16.42 31.75 11.44
CA ASN A 28 -15.76 32.12 10.19
C ASN A 28 -15.72 30.85 9.39
N GLY A 29 -16.31 30.85 8.20
CA GLY A 29 -16.27 29.72 7.29
C GLY A 29 -14.81 29.43 6.99
N GLN A 30 -14.16 28.67 7.87
CA GLN A 30 -12.99 27.92 7.50
C GLN A 30 -13.47 27.00 6.40
N ASN A 31 -12.91 27.21 5.23
CA ASN A 31 -13.05 26.32 4.10
C ASN A 31 -12.74 24.91 4.65
N ASP A 32 -13.77 24.10 4.88
CA ASP A 32 -13.65 22.70 5.34
C ASP A 32 -13.05 21.81 4.22
N GLN A 33 -12.00 22.33 3.59
CA GLN A 33 -11.28 21.61 2.57
C GLN A 33 -10.47 20.52 3.27
N LYS A 34 -10.89 19.28 3.08
CA LYS A 34 -10.20 18.10 3.61
C LYS A 34 -8.75 18.09 3.12
N PRO A 35 -7.77 17.81 3.99
CA PRO A 35 -6.37 17.74 3.57
C PRO A 35 -6.15 16.57 2.62
N ASN A 36 -5.25 16.74 1.65
CA ASN A 36 -4.74 15.60 0.89
C ASN A 36 -3.94 14.68 1.80
N ILE A 37 -4.09 13.37 1.60
CA ILE A 37 -3.40 12.33 2.38
C ILE A 37 -2.46 11.58 1.44
N ILE A 38 -1.16 11.63 1.74
CA ILE A 38 -0.14 10.86 1.01
C ILE A 38 0.46 9.88 2.01
N TYR A 39 0.30 8.58 1.75
CA TYR A 39 0.87 7.50 2.54
C TYR A 39 2.02 6.86 1.78
N ILE A 40 3.25 6.98 2.29
CA ILE A 40 4.45 6.38 1.70
C ILE A 40 4.87 5.20 2.56
N PHE A 41 4.77 3.99 2.02
CA PHE A 41 5.15 2.76 2.67
C PHE A 41 6.43 2.20 2.03
N ALA A 42 7.55 2.44 2.68
CA ALA A 42 8.84 1.96 2.20
C ALA A 42 9.02 0.46 2.45
N ASP A 43 9.65 -0.22 1.50
CA ASP A 43 9.94 -1.65 1.55
C ASP A 43 11.39 -1.86 2.02
N ASP A 44 11.59 -2.74 2.99
CA ASP A 44 12.88 -3.11 3.57
C ASP A 44 13.73 -1.91 4.08
N LEU A 45 13.08 -0.80 4.45
CA LEU A 45 13.74 0.37 5.01
C LEU A 45 13.78 0.27 6.54
N GLY A 46 14.98 0.14 7.09
CA GLY A 46 15.19 0.09 8.53
C GLY A 46 15.23 1.48 9.17
N ILE A 47 14.96 1.56 10.47
CA ILE A 47 15.09 2.81 11.24
C ILE A 47 16.52 3.38 11.16
N GLY A 48 17.53 2.50 11.08
CA GLY A 48 18.94 2.88 10.95
C GLY A 48 19.37 3.39 9.57
N ASP A 49 18.45 3.42 8.59
CA ASP A 49 18.71 3.89 7.22
C ASP A 49 18.30 5.35 6.99
N LEU A 50 17.69 5.98 8.00
CA LEU A 50 17.24 7.37 7.94
C LEU A 50 18.09 8.28 8.81
N SER A 51 18.59 9.40 8.25
CA SER A 51 19.43 10.33 8.99
C SER A 51 18.69 11.02 10.14
N CYS A 52 17.39 11.26 10.04
CA CYS A 52 16.57 11.74 11.15
C CYS A 52 16.44 10.77 12.33
N TYR A 53 16.79 9.49 12.14
CA TYR A 53 16.89 8.48 13.19
C TYR A 53 18.36 8.09 13.50
N GLY A 54 19.32 8.85 13.01
CA GLY A 54 20.73 8.70 13.37
C GLY A 54 21.57 7.89 12.37
N ALA A 55 21.08 7.61 11.16
CA ALA A 55 21.92 7.03 10.11
C ALA A 55 23.11 7.93 9.79
N THR A 56 24.30 7.34 9.69
CA THR A 56 25.55 8.06 9.38
C THR A 56 26.14 7.69 8.02
N LYS A 57 25.68 6.61 7.41
CA LYS A 57 26.17 6.10 6.12
C LYS A 57 25.36 6.58 4.92
N VAL A 58 24.10 6.93 5.15
CA VAL A 58 23.15 7.42 4.14
C VAL A 58 22.58 8.74 4.61
N SER A 59 22.45 9.70 3.71
CA SER A 59 21.78 10.99 3.97
C SER A 59 20.40 11.00 3.35
N THR A 60 19.39 11.37 4.14
CA THR A 60 17.98 11.41 3.71
C THR A 60 17.34 12.80 3.92
N PRO A 61 17.91 13.88 3.31
CA PRO A 61 17.56 15.26 3.65
C PRO A 61 16.10 15.62 3.40
N ASN A 62 15.43 15.00 2.44
CA ASN A 62 14.01 15.24 2.19
C ASN A 62 13.11 14.61 3.27
N ILE A 63 13.46 13.42 3.75
CA ILE A 63 12.76 12.76 4.85
C ILE A 63 13.04 13.52 6.16
N ASP A 64 14.28 13.95 6.39
CA ASP A 64 14.66 14.74 7.56
C ASP A 64 13.89 16.06 7.63
N ARG A 65 13.65 16.71 6.47
CA ARG A 65 12.82 17.92 6.41
C ARG A 65 11.37 17.62 6.81
N LEU A 66 10.79 16.51 6.34
CA LEU A 66 9.44 16.09 6.75
C LEU A 66 9.39 15.79 8.24
N ALA A 67 10.39 15.08 8.76
CA ALA A 67 10.51 14.79 10.18
C ALA A 67 10.58 16.05 11.05
N GLY A 68 11.32 17.08 10.60
CA GLY A 68 11.43 18.38 11.28
C GLY A 68 10.16 19.23 11.22
N GLN A 69 9.25 18.95 10.27
CA GLN A 69 7.98 19.67 10.11
C GLN A 69 6.77 18.91 10.68
N GLY A 70 6.97 17.67 11.09
CA GLY A 70 5.92 16.76 11.51
C GLY A 70 6.18 16.09 12.84
N VAL A 71 5.67 14.89 12.99
CA VAL A 71 5.82 14.05 14.18
C VAL A 71 6.70 12.84 13.86
N GLN A 72 7.73 12.61 14.65
CA GLN A 72 8.53 11.40 14.60
C GLN A 72 8.04 10.40 15.64
N PHE A 73 7.74 9.18 15.20
CA PHE A 73 7.37 8.10 16.11
C PHE A 73 8.63 7.33 16.51
N THR A 74 8.91 7.28 17.80
CA THR A 74 10.03 6.50 18.36
C THR A 74 9.70 5.01 18.54
N ASN A 75 8.42 4.69 18.57
CA ASN A 75 7.90 3.32 18.74
C ASN A 75 6.73 3.10 17.78
N ALA A 76 7.05 2.74 16.53
CA ALA A 76 6.09 2.35 15.51
C ALA A 76 6.53 1.04 14.87
N TYR A 77 5.59 0.12 14.67
CA TYR A 77 5.88 -1.23 14.22
C TYR A 77 4.97 -1.62 13.07
N ALA A 78 5.53 -2.26 12.04
CA ALA A 78 4.75 -2.93 11.02
C ALA A 78 4.05 -4.16 11.62
N THR A 79 2.91 -4.55 11.06
CA THR A 79 2.13 -5.71 11.53
C THR A 79 2.81 -7.05 11.26
N SER A 80 3.82 -7.07 10.39
CA SER A 80 4.64 -8.23 10.05
C SER A 80 6.00 -7.79 9.53
N ALA A 81 6.99 -8.67 9.59
CA ALA A 81 8.34 -8.45 9.08
C ALA A 81 8.47 -8.65 7.56
N THR A 82 7.46 -9.22 6.88
CA THR A 82 7.50 -9.51 5.45
C THR A 82 6.40 -8.78 4.70
N SER A 83 6.61 -8.62 3.39
CA SER A 83 5.86 -7.72 2.51
C SER A 83 4.35 -7.96 2.48
N THR A 84 3.90 -9.11 1.96
CA THR A 84 2.46 -9.42 1.78
C THR A 84 1.66 -9.27 3.08
N PRO A 85 2.06 -9.91 4.20
CA PRO A 85 1.29 -9.81 5.44
C PRO A 85 1.31 -8.40 6.04
N SER A 86 2.40 -7.65 5.89
CA SER A 86 2.47 -6.27 6.36
C SER A 86 1.53 -5.35 5.57
N ARG A 87 1.49 -5.50 4.24
CA ARG A 87 0.59 -4.76 3.34
C ARG A 87 -0.87 -5.12 3.58
N PHE A 88 -1.15 -6.40 3.82
CA PHE A 88 -2.48 -6.86 4.21
C PHE A 88 -2.95 -6.15 5.50
N GLY A 89 -2.11 -6.15 6.53
CA GLY A 89 -2.43 -5.49 7.80
C GLY A 89 -2.64 -3.99 7.66
N LEU A 90 -1.82 -3.33 6.81
CA LEU A 90 -1.96 -1.90 6.53
C LEU A 90 -3.32 -1.56 5.92
N LEU A 91 -3.73 -2.28 4.87
CA LEU A 91 -4.95 -1.95 4.13
C LEU A 91 -6.22 -2.37 4.87
N THR A 92 -6.18 -3.49 5.60
CA THR A 92 -7.38 -4.06 6.24
C THR A 92 -7.55 -3.68 7.71
N GLY A 93 -6.51 -3.14 8.35
CA GLY A 93 -6.50 -2.93 9.80
C GLY A 93 -6.49 -4.24 10.62
N MET A 94 -6.32 -5.40 9.97
CA MET A 94 -6.31 -6.71 10.62
C MET A 94 -4.89 -7.27 10.72
N TYR A 95 -4.58 -7.93 11.81
CA TYR A 95 -3.35 -8.72 11.87
C TYR A 95 -3.38 -9.89 10.89
N PRO A 96 -2.31 -10.14 10.12
CA PRO A 96 -2.31 -11.15 9.05
C PRO A 96 -2.59 -12.58 9.54
N TRP A 97 -2.22 -12.95 10.76
CA TRP A 97 -2.51 -14.29 11.31
C TRP A 97 -4.00 -14.56 11.57
N ARG A 98 -4.87 -13.53 11.44
CA ARG A 98 -6.33 -13.71 11.56
C ARG A 98 -6.96 -14.23 10.28
N GLN A 99 -6.23 -14.23 9.18
CA GLN A 99 -6.66 -14.76 7.89
C GLN A 99 -5.66 -15.80 7.39
N LYS A 100 -6.15 -16.88 6.79
CA LYS A 100 -5.31 -17.86 6.11
C LYS A 100 -4.74 -17.27 4.80
N ASN A 101 -3.63 -17.83 4.32
CA ASN A 101 -3.00 -17.47 3.04
C ASN A 101 -2.49 -16.02 2.94
N THR A 102 -2.13 -15.42 4.07
CA THR A 102 -1.49 -14.09 4.11
C THR A 102 0.04 -14.16 4.11
N GLY A 103 0.63 -15.30 3.77
CA GLY A 103 2.07 -15.45 3.56
C GLY A 103 2.56 -14.70 2.31
N ILE A 104 3.85 -14.78 2.00
CA ILE A 104 4.45 -14.15 0.82
C ILE A 104 3.79 -14.69 -0.46
N ALA A 105 3.07 -13.83 -1.17
CA ALA A 105 2.31 -14.20 -2.34
C ALA A 105 3.23 -14.37 -3.57
N PRO A 106 3.05 -15.42 -4.41
CA PRO A 106 3.61 -15.46 -5.75
C PRO A 106 3.10 -14.30 -6.61
N GLY A 107 3.84 -13.96 -7.67
CA GLY A 107 3.46 -12.84 -8.55
C GLY A 107 2.17 -13.06 -9.35
N ASN A 108 1.74 -14.30 -9.50
CA ASN A 108 0.50 -14.69 -10.17
C ASN A 108 -0.61 -15.14 -9.22
N SER A 109 -0.48 -14.89 -7.92
CA SER A 109 -1.49 -15.27 -6.94
C SER A 109 -2.80 -14.50 -7.11
N GLU A 110 -3.90 -15.10 -6.68
CA GLU A 110 -5.19 -14.44 -6.53
C GLU A 110 -5.13 -13.25 -5.56
N LEU A 111 -6.06 -12.30 -5.66
CA LEU A 111 -6.19 -11.22 -4.68
C LEU A 111 -6.52 -11.82 -3.31
N ILE A 112 -5.65 -11.58 -2.32
CA ILE A 112 -5.78 -12.16 -0.98
C ILE A 112 -6.72 -11.40 -0.05
N ILE A 113 -7.02 -10.13 -0.36
CA ILE A 113 -7.99 -9.32 0.39
C ILE A 113 -9.38 -9.63 -0.15
N ASP A 114 -10.28 -10.07 0.72
CA ASP A 114 -11.68 -10.27 0.36
C ASP A 114 -12.30 -8.91 -0.03
N THR A 115 -12.93 -8.87 -1.20
CA THR A 115 -13.57 -7.64 -1.71
C THR A 115 -14.78 -7.18 -0.87
N ALA A 116 -15.26 -8.01 0.04
CA ALA A 116 -16.25 -7.63 1.04
C ALA A 116 -15.63 -6.99 2.30
N CYS A 117 -14.31 -7.01 2.43
CA CYS A 117 -13.59 -6.37 3.54
C CYS A 117 -13.53 -4.86 3.31
N VAL A 118 -13.96 -4.08 4.30
CA VAL A 118 -13.76 -2.62 4.28
C VAL A 118 -12.29 -2.32 4.49
N THR A 119 -11.65 -1.69 3.52
CA THR A 119 -10.24 -1.31 3.56
C THR A 119 -10.04 0.16 3.95
N MET A 120 -8.80 0.54 4.17
CA MET A 120 -8.43 1.95 4.34
C MET A 120 -8.83 2.79 3.11
N ALA A 121 -8.74 2.24 1.91
CA ALA A 121 -9.15 2.93 0.68
C ALA A 121 -10.67 3.12 0.62
N ASP A 122 -11.48 2.10 0.97
CA ASP A 122 -12.94 2.23 1.06
C ASP A 122 -13.35 3.29 2.07
N MET A 123 -12.74 3.28 3.26
CA MET A 123 -13.01 4.27 4.31
C MET A 123 -12.73 5.70 3.83
N LEU A 124 -11.63 5.92 3.11
CA LEU A 124 -11.28 7.24 2.57
C LEU A 124 -12.21 7.64 1.43
N LYS A 125 -12.59 6.70 0.57
CA LYS A 125 -13.55 6.91 -0.51
C LYS A 125 -14.93 7.30 0.04
N ASP A 126 -15.41 6.61 1.07
CA ASP A 126 -16.66 6.95 1.77
C ASP A 126 -16.59 8.33 2.42
N ALA A 127 -15.41 8.75 2.84
CA ALA A 127 -15.15 10.10 3.30
C ALA A 127 -15.04 11.14 2.17
N GLY A 128 -15.20 10.75 0.89
CA GLY A 128 -15.21 11.61 -0.29
C GLY A 128 -13.81 11.95 -0.84
N TYR A 129 -12.81 11.12 -0.57
CA TYR A 129 -11.50 11.22 -1.23
C TYR A 129 -11.49 10.43 -2.54
N ALA A 130 -10.73 10.93 -3.52
CA ALA A 130 -10.24 10.10 -4.60
C ALA A 130 -9.03 9.28 -4.09
N THR A 131 -8.98 7.99 -4.41
CA THR A 131 -8.01 7.05 -3.85
C THR A 131 -7.13 6.45 -4.93
N GLY A 132 -5.82 6.38 -4.70
CA GLY A 132 -4.86 5.83 -5.66
C GLY A 132 -3.82 4.93 -5.00
N ALA A 133 -3.47 3.82 -5.68
CA ALA A 133 -2.38 2.93 -5.32
C ALA A 133 -1.29 2.97 -6.38
N VAL A 134 -0.06 3.33 -6.01
CA VAL A 134 1.08 3.41 -6.93
C VAL A 134 2.29 2.70 -6.35
N GLY A 135 2.92 1.82 -7.14
CA GLY A 135 4.13 1.10 -6.77
C GLY A 135 3.93 -0.39 -6.47
N LYS A 136 4.73 -0.95 -5.59
CA LYS A 136 4.67 -2.37 -5.23
C LYS A 136 3.32 -2.75 -4.60
N TRP A 137 2.65 -3.74 -5.17
CA TRP A 137 1.38 -4.26 -4.69
C TRP A 137 1.54 -5.47 -3.76
N HIS A 138 1.96 -6.58 -4.27
CA HIS A 138 2.27 -7.83 -3.55
C HIS A 138 1.14 -8.39 -2.68
N LEU A 139 -0.10 -8.20 -3.11
CA LEU A 139 -1.31 -8.71 -2.45
C LEU A 139 -2.13 -9.63 -3.36
N GLY A 140 -1.51 -10.09 -4.45
CA GLY A 140 -2.20 -10.87 -5.47
C GLY A 140 -3.20 -10.05 -6.30
N LEU A 141 -3.63 -10.60 -7.40
CA LEU A 141 -4.54 -10.00 -8.37
C LEU A 141 -5.42 -11.09 -8.99
N GLY A 142 -6.58 -10.72 -9.48
CA GLY A 142 -7.46 -11.67 -10.17
C GLY A 142 -8.21 -12.62 -9.23
N PRO A 143 -8.99 -13.53 -9.83
CA PRO A 143 -9.86 -14.45 -9.11
C PRO A 143 -9.09 -15.62 -8.51
N LYS A 144 -9.80 -16.44 -7.76
CA LYS A 144 -9.29 -17.72 -7.27
C LYS A 144 -8.72 -18.57 -8.43
N GLY A 145 -7.51 -19.06 -8.22
CA GLY A 145 -6.76 -19.83 -9.23
C GLY A 145 -5.67 -19.02 -9.94
N GLY A 146 -5.56 -17.71 -9.66
CA GLY A 146 -4.47 -16.88 -10.10
C GLY A 146 -4.84 -15.86 -11.19
N THR A 147 -3.83 -15.08 -11.58
CA THR A 147 -3.99 -13.92 -12.46
C THR A 147 -3.76 -14.28 -13.93
N ASP A 148 -4.71 -13.95 -14.80
CA ASP A 148 -4.51 -13.91 -16.25
C ASP A 148 -4.08 -12.49 -16.67
N PHE A 149 -2.79 -12.33 -16.93
CA PHE A 149 -2.20 -11.04 -17.31
C PHE A 149 -2.55 -10.58 -18.73
N ASN A 150 -3.22 -11.41 -19.53
CA ASN A 150 -3.57 -11.11 -20.92
C ASN A 150 -4.94 -10.46 -21.08
N LYS A 151 -5.68 -10.32 -19.98
CA LYS A 151 -7.04 -9.78 -19.95
C LYS A 151 -7.17 -8.62 -18.97
N GLN A 152 -8.38 -8.06 -18.88
CA GLN A 152 -8.73 -7.19 -17.75
C GLN A 152 -8.66 -8.02 -16.47
N ILE A 153 -7.79 -7.64 -15.56
CA ILE A 153 -7.59 -8.29 -14.27
C ILE A 153 -8.66 -7.78 -13.31
N THR A 154 -9.46 -8.70 -12.78
CA THR A 154 -10.44 -8.43 -11.72
C THR A 154 -10.65 -9.70 -10.90
N PRO A 155 -10.74 -9.61 -9.54
CA PRO A 155 -10.57 -8.41 -8.74
C PRO A 155 -9.14 -7.88 -8.72
N ASN A 156 -8.97 -6.59 -8.40
CA ASN A 156 -7.70 -5.87 -8.33
C ASN A 156 -7.75 -4.80 -7.22
N ALA A 157 -6.84 -3.83 -7.17
CA ALA A 157 -6.88 -2.78 -6.16
C ALA A 157 -8.15 -1.92 -6.23
N GLN A 158 -8.71 -1.70 -7.42
CA GLN A 158 -9.98 -0.99 -7.57
C GLN A 158 -11.15 -1.73 -6.92
N SER A 159 -11.09 -3.06 -6.84
CA SER A 159 -12.12 -3.90 -6.20
C SER A 159 -12.13 -3.80 -4.67
N ILE A 160 -11.15 -3.13 -4.08
CA ILE A 160 -10.98 -2.92 -2.64
C ILE A 160 -10.79 -1.44 -2.30
N GLY A 161 -11.49 -0.55 -3.01
CA GLY A 161 -11.66 0.85 -2.66
C GLY A 161 -10.78 1.86 -3.39
N PHE A 162 -9.79 1.45 -4.19
CA PHE A 162 -9.01 2.41 -4.96
C PHE A 162 -9.73 2.83 -6.25
N ASP A 163 -9.66 4.12 -6.60
CA ASP A 163 -10.18 4.64 -7.87
C ASP A 163 -9.16 4.47 -9.01
N TYR A 164 -7.89 4.48 -8.66
CA TYR A 164 -6.77 4.36 -9.60
C TYR A 164 -5.72 3.40 -9.07
N GLU A 165 -5.12 2.61 -9.97
CA GLU A 165 -3.92 1.83 -9.66
C GLU A 165 -2.88 1.91 -10.78
N PHE A 166 -1.61 2.05 -10.39
CA PHE A 166 -0.44 1.79 -11.23
C PHE A 166 0.57 1.00 -10.42
N ILE A 167 0.63 -0.29 -10.63
CA ILE A 167 1.28 -1.20 -9.71
C ILE A 167 2.27 -2.15 -10.36
N ILE A 168 3.24 -2.60 -9.56
CA ILE A 168 4.04 -3.80 -9.79
C ILE A 168 3.28 -4.95 -9.10
N PRO A 169 2.89 -6.03 -9.81
CA PRO A 169 2.05 -7.10 -9.27
C PRO A 169 2.56 -7.72 -7.98
N ALA A 170 3.86 -7.99 -7.90
CA ALA A 170 4.52 -8.51 -6.70
C ALA A 170 5.70 -7.64 -6.28
N THR A 171 6.91 -8.04 -6.62
CA THR A 171 8.17 -7.37 -6.30
C THR A 171 9.02 -7.27 -7.56
N VAL A 172 10.05 -6.42 -7.55
CA VAL A 172 10.94 -6.29 -8.72
C VAL A 172 11.76 -7.55 -9.00
N ASP A 173 11.96 -8.40 -8.01
CA ASP A 173 12.68 -9.68 -8.12
C ASP A 173 11.80 -10.86 -8.55
N ARG A 174 10.51 -10.65 -8.81
CA ARG A 174 9.53 -11.68 -9.18
C ARG A 174 8.91 -11.42 -10.54
N VAL A 175 8.58 -12.52 -11.23
CA VAL A 175 7.76 -12.43 -12.44
C VAL A 175 6.27 -12.27 -12.08
N PRO A 176 5.44 -11.60 -12.95
CA PRO A 176 5.83 -10.97 -14.20
C PRO A 176 6.49 -9.61 -13.99
N CYS A 177 7.48 -9.30 -14.83
CA CYS A 177 8.21 -8.03 -14.81
C CYS A 177 7.49 -6.96 -15.63
N VAL A 178 6.25 -6.62 -15.25
CA VAL A 178 5.38 -5.69 -15.98
C VAL A 178 4.67 -4.74 -15.01
N PHE A 179 4.27 -3.57 -15.52
CA PHE A 179 3.34 -2.70 -14.81
C PHE A 179 1.90 -3.06 -15.14
N VAL A 180 1.02 -2.90 -14.16
CA VAL A 180 -0.43 -2.99 -14.33
C VAL A 180 -1.04 -1.63 -14.02
N GLU A 181 -1.84 -1.10 -14.93
CA GLU A 181 -2.59 0.15 -14.76
C GLU A 181 -4.08 -0.13 -14.92
N ASN A 182 -4.86 0.15 -13.90
CA ASN A 182 -6.31 -0.05 -13.88
C ASN A 182 -6.72 -1.45 -14.37
N GLY A 183 -6.04 -2.47 -13.84
CA GLY A 183 -6.30 -3.88 -14.14
C GLY A 183 -5.81 -4.35 -15.51
N ARG A 184 -4.97 -3.59 -16.21
CA ARG A 184 -4.40 -4.03 -17.50
C ARG A 184 -2.89 -3.92 -17.48
N VAL A 185 -2.23 -4.91 -18.08
CA VAL A 185 -0.79 -4.85 -18.32
C VAL A 185 -0.48 -3.73 -19.31
N VAL A 186 0.43 -2.85 -18.92
CA VAL A 186 0.83 -1.69 -19.74
C VAL A 186 1.70 -2.15 -20.90
N GLY A 187 1.33 -1.76 -22.12
CA GLY A 187 2.13 -2.01 -23.32
C GLY A 187 2.14 -3.47 -23.81
N LEU A 188 1.22 -4.31 -23.35
CA LEU A 188 1.12 -5.71 -23.79
C LEU A 188 0.68 -5.80 -25.26
N ASP A 189 1.47 -6.53 -26.07
CA ASP A 189 1.05 -6.99 -27.40
C ASP A 189 0.15 -8.22 -27.25
N PRO A 190 -1.09 -8.20 -27.74
CA PRO A 190 -1.98 -9.37 -27.70
C PRO A 190 -1.44 -10.60 -28.45
N ASN A 191 -0.51 -10.41 -29.40
CA ASN A 191 0.12 -11.49 -30.16
C ASN A 191 1.32 -12.15 -29.43
N ASP A 192 1.76 -11.55 -28.30
CA ASP A 192 2.83 -12.09 -27.46
C ASP A 192 2.32 -12.24 -26.00
N PRO A 193 1.42 -13.19 -25.75
CA PRO A 193 0.76 -13.35 -24.47
C PRO A 193 1.72 -13.77 -23.36
N ILE A 194 1.50 -13.22 -22.17
CA ILE A 194 2.27 -13.52 -20.97
C ILE A 194 1.80 -14.86 -20.38
N THR A 195 2.77 -15.74 -20.09
CA THR A 195 2.57 -16.92 -19.26
C THR A 195 3.51 -16.86 -18.06
N VAL A 196 2.98 -17.09 -16.88
CA VAL A 196 3.72 -17.07 -15.59
C VAL A 196 3.48 -18.36 -14.85
N ASN A 197 4.53 -18.93 -14.26
CA ASN A 197 4.44 -20.12 -13.42
C ASN A 197 5.46 -20.03 -12.26
N TYR A 198 5.11 -20.57 -11.10
CA TYR A 198 5.95 -20.59 -9.91
C TYR A 198 6.35 -22.00 -9.45
N GLU A 199 5.87 -23.03 -10.16
CA GLU A 199 6.14 -24.43 -9.83
C GLU A 199 7.09 -25.09 -10.82
N HIS A 200 7.05 -24.67 -12.11
CA HIS A 200 7.88 -25.23 -13.17
C HIS A 200 8.14 -24.21 -14.28
N LYS A 201 9.21 -24.46 -15.03
CA LYS A 201 9.61 -23.64 -16.19
C LYS A 201 8.52 -23.60 -17.24
N VAL A 202 8.26 -22.40 -17.78
CA VAL A 202 7.38 -22.16 -18.93
C VAL A 202 8.17 -21.46 -20.03
N GLY A 203 7.88 -21.86 -21.28
CA GLY A 203 8.59 -21.31 -22.44
C GLY A 203 10.08 -21.66 -22.49
N ASP A 204 10.78 -20.97 -23.36
CA ASP A 204 12.20 -21.19 -23.70
C ASP A 204 13.13 -20.06 -23.25
N TRP A 205 12.64 -19.10 -22.47
CA TRP A 205 13.48 -18.01 -22.00
C TRP A 205 14.59 -18.52 -21.08
N PRO A 206 15.79 -17.90 -21.15
CA PRO A 206 16.94 -18.32 -20.35
C PRO A 206 16.65 -18.19 -18.86
N THR A 207 17.23 -19.08 -18.08
CA THR A 207 17.17 -19.04 -16.61
C THR A 207 18.57 -18.82 -16.04
N GLY A 208 18.65 -18.25 -14.84
CA GLY A 208 19.93 -18.05 -14.17
C GLY A 208 20.64 -19.38 -13.84
N GLU A 209 19.89 -20.47 -13.68
CA GLU A 209 20.43 -21.80 -13.43
C GLU A 209 21.06 -22.39 -14.68
N GLU A 210 20.40 -22.27 -15.83
CA GLU A 210 20.86 -22.87 -17.11
C GLU A 210 21.86 -21.96 -17.85
N ASN A 211 21.80 -20.64 -17.64
CA ASN A 211 22.55 -19.62 -18.37
C ASN A 211 23.25 -18.63 -17.45
N PRO A 212 24.13 -19.08 -16.55
CA PRO A 212 24.78 -18.18 -15.58
C PRO A 212 25.64 -17.09 -16.24
N GLU A 213 26.09 -17.29 -17.47
CA GLU A 213 26.85 -16.31 -18.26
C GLU A 213 26.04 -15.11 -18.72
N LEU A 214 24.70 -15.19 -18.73
CA LEU A 214 23.79 -14.10 -19.07
C LEU A 214 23.41 -13.24 -17.88
N VAL A 215 23.88 -13.58 -16.68
CA VAL A 215 23.51 -12.91 -15.43
C VAL A 215 24.45 -11.76 -15.17
N THR A 216 23.91 -10.54 -15.10
CA THR A 216 24.65 -9.31 -14.76
C THR A 216 24.74 -9.05 -13.26
N LEU A 217 23.74 -9.52 -12.50
CA LEU A 217 23.72 -9.47 -11.05
C LEU A 217 23.73 -10.90 -10.50
N LYS A 218 24.73 -11.22 -9.67
CA LYS A 218 24.83 -12.53 -9.03
C LYS A 218 23.56 -12.83 -8.24
N PRO A 219 22.86 -13.94 -8.54
CA PRO A 219 21.62 -14.28 -7.87
C PRO A 219 21.87 -14.62 -6.40
N SER A 220 20.92 -14.27 -5.55
CA SER A 220 20.80 -14.81 -4.22
C SER A 220 20.01 -16.13 -4.26
N GLN A 221 19.99 -16.84 -3.13
CA GLN A 221 19.27 -18.10 -3.00
C GLN A 221 17.79 -17.96 -3.42
N GLY A 222 17.33 -18.81 -4.33
CA GLY A 222 15.95 -18.81 -4.83
C GLY A 222 15.65 -17.83 -5.96
N HIS A 223 16.58 -16.96 -6.34
CA HIS A 223 16.43 -16.00 -7.44
C HIS A 223 17.21 -16.51 -8.67
N ASN A 224 16.78 -17.59 -9.26
CA ASN A 224 17.57 -18.25 -10.31
C ASN A 224 16.74 -18.75 -11.50
N ASN A 225 15.48 -18.25 -11.61
CA ASN A 225 14.59 -18.64 -12.70
C ASN A 225 14.73 -17.70 -13.91
N THR A 226 13.67 -17.30 -14.56
CA THR A 226 13.74 -16.53 -15.82
C THR A 226 14.60 -15.27 -15.69
N ILE A 227 15.52 -15.08 -16.63
CA ILE A 227 16.36 -13.88 -16.72
C ILE A 227 15.60 -12.78 -17.47
N ILE A 228 15.42 -11.65 -16.83
CA ILE A 228 14.88 -10.42 -17.43
C ILE A 228 15.87 -9.29 -17.19
N ASN A 229 16.30 -8.60 -18.25
CA ASN A 229 17.30 -7.52 -18.19
C ASN A 229 18.63 -7.95 -17.54
N GLY A 230 19.05 -9.20 -17.74
CA GLY A 230 20.26 -9.76 -17.13
C GLY A 230 20.10 -10.11 -15.64
N ILE A 231 18.90 -10.01 -15.08
CA ILE A 231 18.60 -10.30 -13.68
C ILE A 231 17.73 -11.55 -13.60
N PRO A 232 18.18 -12.63 -12.93
CA PRO A 232 17.36 -13.81 -12.72
C PRO A 232 16.28 -13.52 -11.66
N ARG A 233 15.06 -13.94 -11.96
CA ARG A 233 13.88 -13.66 -11.14
C ARG A 233 13.45 -14.89 -10.33
N ILE A 234 12.54 -14.69 -9.41
CA ILE A 234 11.77 -15.76 -8.77
C ILE A 234 10.56 -16.05 -9.68
N GLY A 235 10.40 -17.31 -10.06
CA GLY A 235 9.35 -17.77 -10.98
C GLY A 235 9.78 -17.72 -12.45
N TRP A 236 8.97 -18.35 -13.27
CA TRP A 236 9.20 -18.46 -14.71
C TRP A 236 8.13 -17.68 -15.47
N MET A 237 8.57 -16.99 -16.53
CA MET A 237 7.66 -16.33 -17.46
C MET A 237 8.17 -16.45 -18.90
N THR A 238 7.23 -16.31 -19.82
CA THR A 238 7.49 -16.12 -21.25
C THR A 238 6.43 -15.20 -21.83
N GLY A 239 6.73 -14.57 -22.98
CA GLY A 239 5.83 -13.60 -23.62
C GLY A 239 5.80 -12.22 -22.96
N GLY A 240 5.06 -11.31 -23.55
CA GLY A 240 4.92 -9.93 -23.07
C GLY A 240 6.18 -9.08 -23.23
N LYS A 241 7.02 -9.35 -24.23
CA LYS A 241 8.30 -8.64 -24.43
C LYS A 241 8.14 -7.13 -24.50
N SER A 242 7.07 -6.65 -25.14
CA SER A 242 6.79 -5.22 -25.27
C SER A 242 6.34 -4.55 -23.96
N ALA A 243 5.89 -5.34 -22.99
CA ALA A 243 5.40 -4.89 -21.70
C ALA A 243 6.46 -4.94 -20.60
N LEU A 244 7.61 -5.56 -20.83
CA LEU A 244 8.67 -5.68 -19.83
C LEU A 244 9.18 -4.29 -19.44
N TRP A 245 9.27 -4.03 -18.13
CA TRP A 245 9.95 -2.84 -17.65
C TRP A 245 11.46 -2.94 -17.87
N LYS A 246 12.13 -1.78 -17.79
CA LYS A 246 13.55 -1.68 -17.55
C LYS A 246 13.77 -1.39 -16.08
N ASP A 247 14.66 -2.14 -15.44
CA ASP A 247 14.85 -2.03 -13.97
C ASP A 247 15.31 -0.64 -13.54
N GLU A 248 16.17 -0.01 -14.31
CA GLU A 248 16.67 1.34 -14.06
C GLU A 248 15.59 2.44 -14.16
N ASP A 249 14.51 2.21 -14.90
CA ASP A 249 13.44 3.21 -15.12
C ASP A 249 12.30 3.11 -14.09
N ILE A 250 12.25 2.03 -13.29
CA ILE A 250 11.12 1.74 -12.39
C ILE A 250 10.84 2.89 -11.43
N ALA A 251 11.87 3.40 -10.77
CA ALA A 251 11.72 4.46 -9.75
C ALA A 251 11.16 5.76 -10.36
N ASP A 252 11.64 6.14 -11.53
CA ASP A 252 11.20 7.35 -12.23
C ASP A 252 9.76 7.21 -12.74
N ILE A 253 9.41 6.05 -13.30
CA ILE A 253 8.06 5.76 -13.78
C ILE A 253 7.05 5.80 -12.62
N ILE A 254 7.35 5.13 -11.50
CA ILE A 254 6.49 5.13 -10.30
C ILE A 254 6.34 6.56 -9.76
N THR A 255 7.44 7.31 -9.65
CA THR A 255 7.43 8.69 -9.17
C THR A 255 6.59 9.58 -10.08
N HIS A 256 6.72 9.43 -11.41
CA HIS A 256 5.92 10.18 -12.37
C HIS A 256 4.42 9.87 -12.23
N LYS A 257 4.06 8.61 -12.06
CA LYS A 257 2.66 8.17 -11.87
C LYS A 257 2.08 8.66 -10.55
N ALA A 258 2.87 8.67 -9.48
CA ALA A 258 2.45 9.15 -8.16
C ALA A 258 2.23 10.66 -8.09
N LYS A 259 2.78 11.44 -9.04
CA LYS A 259 2.62 12.89 -9.11
C LYS A 259 1.42 13.35 -9.94
N LYS A 260 0.75 12.45 -10.63
CA LYS A 260 -0.44 12.75 -11.43
C LYS A 260 -1.69 12.76 -10.58
#